data_29cfcb5cd20bf6fcf39c67eaf84abbe0
#
_entry.id   29cfcb5cd20bf6fcf39c67eaf84abbe0
#
_cell.length_a   1.000
_cell.length_b   1.000
_cell.length_c   1.000
_cell.angle_alpha   90.00
_cell.angle_beta   90.00
_cell.angle_gamma   90.00
#
_symmetry.space_group_name_H-M   'P 1'
#
loop_
_entity.id
_entity.type
_entity.pdbx_description
1 polymer ?
#
loop_
_entity_poly.entity_id
_entity_poly.type
_entity_poly.pdbx_seq_one_letter_code
_entity_poly.pdbx_strand_id
1 'polypeptide(L)'
;MDMIKKLHRQFILLATLAVFIIIAVALSVINGMMYLIVRGDIHDVLETIADNGGVITTRRISGGGWLPDGSWVEDTPEFTYQTRYFSVLLDSDGTAKVTNINHIAAFSAESAVEAAVAAVKTGESEGYFQKQKGTYAYHVSRTTEGDLLVVILDCTRDLSAVKAFLKYSSLFGLLCLLLFVGIVTVLSGIAIRPFVRNMENQKRFITNASHELKTPIAIISANAEAMELINGKNEWTGNIIAQVKRLSLLINDLVLLSKIGETSAKDLMLVDTDLSEAVKSSAGSFRQMIEDAGKTLSVEAESGIHAKVEPRLFSEIVSILLDNAVKYCDEKGTITTRLEKHKKGVILSVSNPYQEGASEDYERFFERFYRGDTSHNSKRSGYGIGLAMARDMARLMKGSLSVSYKDGVITFSLSL
;
A
#
# COMPACT_ATOMS: atom_id res chain seq x y z
N MET A 1 -11.96 -1.56 -16.33
CA MET A 1 -12.60 -2.41 -15.30
C MET A 1 -11.58 -3.10 -14.39
N ASP A 2 -10.48 -3.66 -14.90
CA ASP A 2 -9.43 -4.33 -14.09
C ASP A 2 -8.69 -3.41 -13.10
N MET A 3 -8.43 -2.16 -13.47
CA MET A 3 -7.74 -1.20 -12.59
C MET A 3 -8.58 -0.88 -11.34
N ILE A 4 -9.88 -0.71 -11.49
CA ILE A 4 -10.80 -0.44 -10.37
C ILE A 4 -10.91 -1.67 -9.46
N LYS A 5 -11.01 -2.87 -10.03
CA LYS A 5 -11.00 -4.12 -9.26
C LYS A 5 -9.68 -4.31 -8.50
N LYS A 6 -8.56 -3.94 -9.10
CA LYS A 6 -7.24 -3.98 -8.46
C LYS A 6 -7.15 -2.99 -7.30
N LEU A 7 -7.63 -1.75 -7.51
CA LEU A 7 -7.66 -0.71 -6.47
C LEU A 7 -8.57 -1.13 -5.30
N HIS A 8 -9.76 -1.65 -5.60
CA HIS A 8 -10.70 -2.19 -4.61
C HIS A 8 -10.07 -3.30 -3.76
N ARG A 9 -9.41 -4.27 -4.42
CA ARG A 9 -8.71 -5.36 -3.72
C ARG A 9 -7.55 -4.86 -2.86
N GLN A 10 -6.77 -3.90 -3.36
CA GLN A 10 -5.67 -3.29 -2.60
C GLN A 10 -6.18 -2.53 -1.37
N PHE A 11 -7.29 -1.78 -1.52
CA PHE A 11 -7.90 -1.06 -0.41
C PHE A 11 -8.40 -2.01 0.69
N ILE A 12 -9.13 -3.09 0.32
CA ILE A 12 -9.58 -4.10 1.28
C ILE A 12 -8.38 -4.74 1.99
N LEU A 13 -7.34 -5.10 1.25
CA LEU A 13 -6.15 -5.75 1.81
C LEU A 13 -5.43 -4.83 2.80
N LEU A 14 -5.21 -3.56 2.46
CA LEU A 14 -4.58 -2.59 3.35
C LEU A 14 -5.41 -2.33 4.61
N ALA A 15 -6.73 -2.14 4.46
CA ALA A 15 -7.63 -1.95 5.59
C ALA A 15 -7.65 -3.17 6.52
N THR A 16 -7.71 -4.38 5.94
CA THR A 16 -7.68 -5.64 6.70
C THR A 16 -6.36 -5.81 7.44
N LEU A 17 -5.23 -5.51 6.80
CA LEU A 17 -3.90 -5.57 7.42
C LEU A 17 -3.79 -4.60 8.59
N ALA A 18 -4.26 -3.36 8.43
CA ALA A 18 -4.22 -2.36 9.49
C ALA A 18 -5.03 -2.81 10.72
N VAL A 19 -6.26 -3.30 10.51
CA VAL A 19 -7.11 -3.78 11.62
C VAL A 19 -6.55 -5.05 12.25
N PHE A 20 -5.97 -5.96 11.45
CA PHE A 20 -5.28 -7.14 11.98
C PHE A 20 -4.16 -6.76 12.94
N ILE A 21 -3.31 -5.78 12.56
CA ILE A 21 -2.21 -5.30 13.41
C ILE A 21 -2.77 -4.71 14.71
N ILE A 22 -3.81 -3.88 14.64
CA ILE A 22 -4.43 -3.26 15.82
C ILE A 22 -4.97 -4.34 16.77
N ILE A 23 -5.73 -5.32 16.26
CA ILE A 23 -6.28 -6.42 17.05
C ILE A 23 -5.16 -7.26 17.66
N ALA A 24 -4.12 -7.60 16.89
CA ALA A 24 -2.99 -8.40 17.36
C ALA A 24 -2.23 -7.69 18.49
N VAL A 25 -1.96 -6.39 18.36
CA VAL A 25 -1.33 -5.59 19.42
C VAL A 25 -2.21 -5.51 20.66
N ALA A 26 -3.50 -5.20 20.50
CA ALA A 26 -4.45 -5.11 21.61
C ALA A 26 -4.55 -6.44 22.39
N LEU A 27 -4.69 -7.56 21.66
CA LEU A 27 -4.74 -8.89 22.27
C LEU A 27 -3.42 -9.24 22.96
N SER A 28 -2.27 -8.90 22.38
CA SER A 28 -0.97 -9.15 22.99
C SER A 28 -0.80 -8.39 24.30
N VAL A 29 -1.22 -7.11 24.32
CA VAL A 29 -1.15 -6.29 25.54
C VAL A 29 -2.09 -6.81 26.60
N ILE A 30 -3.36 -7.07 26.27
CA ILE A 30 -4.38 -7.52 27.24
C ILE A 30 -4.00 -8.91 27.82
N ASN A 31 -3.62 -9.86 26.96
CA ASN A 31 -3.24 -11.20 27.41
C ASN A 31 -1.91 -11.19 28.18
N GLY A 32 -0.94 -10.36 27.75
CA GLY A 32 0.33 -10.17 28.46
C GLY A 32 0.10 -9.57 29.85
N MET A 33 -0.76 -8.55 29.96
CA MET A 33 -1.11 -7.93 31.23
C MET A 33 -1.79 -8.91 32.17
N MET A 34 -2.77 -9.67 31.67
CA MET A 34 -3.46 -10.70 32.46
C MET A 34 -2.48 -11.75 33.01
N TYR A 35 -1.53 -12.19 32.17
CA TYR A 35 -0.51 -13.14 32.59
C TYR A 35 0.39 -12.55 33.70
N LEU A 36 0.82 -11.29 33.55
CA LEU A 36 1.67 -10.61 34.54
C LEU A 36 0.94 -10.39 35.87
N ILE A 37 -0.33 -10.03 35.83
CA ILE A 37 -1.18 -9.87 37.03
C ILE A 37 -1.25 -11.21 37.79
N VAL A 38 -1.69 -12.29 37.12
CA VAL A 38 -1.83 -13.59 37.79
C VAL A 38 -0.49 -14.10 38.31
N ARG A 39 0.61 -13.85 37.63
CA ARG A 39 1.95 -14.20 38.10
C ARG A 39 2.35 -13.40 39.34
N GLY A 40 2.02 -12.10 39.36
CA GLY A 40 2.22 -11.26 40.54
C GLY A 40 1.42 -11.74 41.74
N ASP A 41 0.11 -12.05 41.56
CA ASP A 41 -0.73 -12.56 42.60
C ASP A 41 -0.19 -13.89 43.20
N ILE A 42 0.29 -14.80 42.34
CA ILE A 42 0.93 -16.06 42.78
C ILE A 42 2.17 -15.79 43.64
N HIS A 43 3.00 -14.85 43.19
CA HIS A 43 4.22 -14.45 43.91
C HIS A 43 3.90 -13.89 45.30
N ASP A 44 2.97 -12.90 45.36
CA ASP A 44 2.59 -12.23 46.57
C ASP A 44 1.98 -13.20 47.61
N VAL A 45 1.18 -14.18 47.18
CA VAL A 45 0.65 -15.25 48.04
C VAL A 45 1.77 -16.14 48.58
N LEU A 46 2.69 -16.56 47.73
CA LEU A 46 3.82 -17.40 48.15
C LEU A 46 4.74 -16.70 49.15
N GLU A 47 5.06 -15.43 48.90
CA GLU A 47 5.87 -14.60 49.80
C GLU A 47 5.15 -14.39 51.14
N THR A 48 3.86 -14.08 51.13
CA THR A 48 3.08 -13.95 52.34
C THR A 48 3.05 -15.22 53.19
N ILE A 49 2.92 -16.39 52.59
CA ILE A 49 2.93 -17.66 53.31
C ILE A 49 4.35 -17.92 53.86
N ALA A 50 5.39 -17.61 53.10
CA ALA A 50 6.78 -17.79 53.52
C ALA A 50 7.15 -16.87 54.71
N ASP A 51 6.75 -15.60 54.67
CA ASP A 51 7.01 -14.61 55.73
C ASP A 51 6.29 -14.96 57.03
N ASN A 52 5.12 -15.64 56.91
CA ASN A 52 4.38 -16.13 58.07
C ASN A 52 4.79 -17.54 58.50
N GLY A 53 6.01 -17.99 58.16
CA GLY A 53 6.57 -19.27 58.62
C GLY A 53 5.89 -20.49 58.01
N GLY A 54 5.35 -20.40 56.82
CA GLY A 54 4.72 -21.49 56.06
C GLY A 54 3.21 -21.67 56.36
N VAL A 55 2.58 -20.67 56.95
CA VAL A 55 1.15 -20.69 57.26
C VAL A 55 0.49 -19.43 56.72
N ILE A 56 -0.67 -19.58 56.06
CA ILE A 56 -1.46 -18.43 55.61
C ILE A 56 -2.23 -17.83 56.81
N THR A 57 -2.08 -16.55 57.01
CA THR A 57 -2.80 -15.79 58.05
C THR A 57 -3.68 -14.75 57.42
N THR A 58 -4.76 -14.34 58.10
CA THR A 58 -5.74 -13.32 57.65
C THR A 58 -5.16 -11.92 57.57
N ARG A 59 -3.81 -11.76 57.47
CA ARG A 59 -3.17 -10.49 57.37
C ARG A 59 -3.24 -10.01 55.92
N ARG A 60 -3.67 -8.74 55.68
CA ARG A 60 -3.75 -8.08 54.40
C ARG A 60 -2.57 -8.41 53.54
N ILE A 61 -2.82 -9.10 52.44
CA ILE A 61 -1.84 -9.23 51.33
C ILE A 61 -1.88 -7.89 50.62
N SER A 62 -0.89 -7.03 50.89
CA SER A 62 -0.74 -5.75 50.22
C SER A 62 -0.09 -5.99 48.86
N GLY A 63 -0.86 -6.52 47.91
CA GLY A 63 -0.41 -6.65 46.54
C GLY A 63 -0.31 -5.29 45.91
N GLY A 64 0.80 -5.00 45.24
CA GLY A 64 1.05 -3.81 44.41
C GLY A 64 0.19 -3.82 43.14
N GLY A 65 -1.13 -3.90 43.25
CA GLY A 65 -2.05 -3.86 42.11
C GLY A 65 -1.97 -2.52 41.39
N TRP A 66 -2.00 -2.56 40.07
CA TRP A 66 -1.98 -1.38 39.20
C TRP A 66 -3.23 -0.48 39.30
N LEU A 67 -4.23 -0.88 40.08
CA LEU A 67 -5.41 -0.08 40.42
C LEU A 67 -5.22 0.67 41.75
N PRO A 68 -5.86 1.84 41.93
CA PRO A 68 -5.63 2.73 43.07
C PRO A 68 -5.91 2.14 44.46
N ASP A 69 -6.59 1.01 44.57
CA ASP A 69 -6.88 0.32 45.83
C ASP A 69 -6.00 -0.91 46.11
N GLY A 70 -5.14 -1.30 45.18
CA GLY A 70 -4.03 -2.25 45.44
C GLY A 70 -4.40 -3.68 45.83
N SER A 71 -5.67 -4.08 45.89
CA SER A 71 -6.06 -5.40 46.34
C SER A 71 -6.92 -6.16 45.34
N TRP A 72 -6.29 -7.12 44.66
CA TRP A 72 -7.00 -8.15 43.87
C TRP A 72 -7.41 -9.36 44.71
N VAL A 73 -6.89 -9.48 45.91
CA VAL A 73 -7.25 -10.54 46.87
C VAL A 73 -8.20 -9.93 47.84
N GLU A 74 -9.47 -10.31 47.76
CA GLU A 74 -10.47 -10.00 48.79
C GLU A 74 -9.94 -10.55 50.12
N ASP A 75 -9.77 -9.65 51.10
CA ASP A 75 -9.42 -9.99 52.49
C ASP A 75 -10.64 -10.65 53.17
N THR A 76 -11.05 -11.78 52.59
CA THR A 76 -12.17 -12.59 53.13
C THR A 76 -11.63 -13.71 53.99
N PRO A 77 -12.29 -14.04 55.10
CA PRO A 77 -11.91 -15.19 55.90
C PRO A 77 -11.82 -16.50 55.11
N GLU A 78 -12.58 -16.61 53.99
CA GLU A 78 -12.58 -17.76 53.08
C GLU A 78 -11.30 -17.89 52.28
N PHE A 79 -10.53 -16.84 52.10
CA PHE A 79 -9.27 -16.88 51.33
C PHE A 79 -8.30 -17.93 51.90
N THR A 80 -8.18 -18.00 53.22
CA THR A 80 -7.32 -18.99 53.89
C THR A 80 -7.75 -20.43 53.61
N TYR A 81 -9.04 -20.67 53.44
CA TYR A 81 -9.60 -22.01 53.14
C TYR A 81 -9.62 -22.32 51.64
N GLN A 82 -9.65 -21.33 50.77
CA GLN A 82 -9.65 -21.51 49.32
C GLN A 82 -8.25 -21.71 48.75
N THR A 83 -7.24 -21.18 49.44
CA THR A 83 -5.84 -21.27 48.98
C THR A 83 -5.29 -22.68 49.24
N ARG A 84 -4.93 -23.37 48.18
CA ARG A 84 -4.38 -24.73 48.20
C ARG A 84 -2.86 -24.68 48.21
N TYR A 85 -2.26 -24.91 49.34
CA TYR A 85 -0.81 -24.84 49.47
C TYR A 85 -0.33 -25.89 50.46
N PHE A 86 0.98 -26.10 50.48
CA PHE A 86 1.67 -26.81 51.59
C PHE A 86 3.06 -26.17 51.79
N SER A 87 3.57 -26.38 52.98
CA SER A 87 4.90 -25.90 53.33
C SER A 87 5.73 -27.03 53.97
N VAL A 88 7.01 -27.03 53.70
CA VAL A 88 7.99 -28.00 54.26
C VAL A 88 9.19 -27.21 54.76
N LEU A 89 9.52 -27.42 56.01
CA LEU A 89 10.75 -26.91 56.63
C LEU A 89 11.80 -28.00 56.55
N LEU A 90 12.89 -27.73 55.82
CA LEU A 90 14.02 -28.62 55.62
C LEU A 90 15.21 -28.14 56.44
N ASP A 91 15.90 -29.05 57.07
CA ASP A 91 17.20 -28.81 57.70
C ASP A 91 18.31 -28.58 56.65
N SER A 92 19.48 -28.12 57.08
CA SER A 92 20.69 -27.96 56.26
C SER A 92 21.09 -29.24 55.47
N ASP A 93 20.74 -30.40 56.01
CA ASP A 93 21.01 -31.72 55.40
C ASP A 93 19.90 -32.17 54.44
N GLY A 94 18.82 -31.35 54.25
CA GLY A 94 17.69 -31.67 53.36
C GLY A 94 16.65 -32.61 54.02
N THR A 95 16.71 -32.84 55.33
CA THR A 95 15.73 -33.64 56.07
C THR A 95 14.54 -32.77 56.50
N ALA A 96 13.32 -33.28 56.35
CA ALA A 96 12.13 -32.53 56.75
C ALA A 96 11.97 -32.46 58.25
N LYS A 97 11.96 -31.26 58.84
CA LYS A 97 11.63 -30.99 60.26
C LYS A 97 10.15 -30.86 60.49
N VAL A 98 9.46 -30.10 59.61
CA VAL A 98 8.02 -29.83 59.71
C VAL A 98 7.41 -29.92 58.33
N THR A 99 6.28 -30.58 58.19
CA THR A 99 5.50 -30.68 56.95
C THR A 99 4.06 -30.34 57.24
N ASN A 100 3.57 -29.26 56.65
CA ASN A 100 2.17 -28.82 56.76
C ASN A 100 1.45 -29.02 55.41
N ILE A 101 0.57 -30.02 55.35
CA ILE A 101 -0.21 -30.39 54.15
C ILE A 101 -1.70 -30.21 54.39
N ASN A 102 -2.11 -29.45 55.39
CA ASN A 102 -3.53 -29.32 55.79
C ASN A 102 -4.45 -28.65 54.74
N HIS A 103 -3.84 -27.91 53.84
CA HIS A 103 -4.55 -27.13 52.82
C HIS A 103 -4.50 -27.76 51.40
N ILE A 104 -3.97 -28.97 51.28
CA ILE A 104 -3.88 -29.65 50.00
C ILE A 104 -4.14 -31.15 50.09
N ALA A 105 -5.01 -31.67 49.23
CA ALA A 105 -5.34 -33.08 49.18
C ALA A 105 -4.51 -33.90 48.18
N ALA A 106 -3.82 -33.22 47.25
CA ALA A 106 -3.08 -33.86 46.14
C ALA A 106 -1.72 -34.41 46.55
N PHE A 107 -1.27 -34.13 47.79
CA PHE A 107 0.06 -34.57 48.29
C PHE A 107 -0.06 -35.32 49.59
N SER A 108 0.63 -36.43 49.71
CA SER A 108 0.99 -37.06 50.97
C SER A 108 2.20 -36.35 51.60
N ALA A 109 2.43 -36.53 52.88
CA ALA A 109 3.62 -35.97 53.57
C ALA A 109 4.91 -36.36 52.86
N GLU A 110 5.06 -37.61 52.45
CA GLU A 110 6.22 -38.09 51.70
C GLU A 110 6.40 -37.38 50.34
N SER A 111 5.32 -37.29 49.58
CA SER A 111 5.35 -36.64 48.26
C SER A 111 5.51 -35.11 48.33
N ALA A 112 5.13 -34.48 49.44
CA ALA A 112 5.37 -33.06 49.71
C ALA A 112 6.85 -32.80 50.00
N VAL A 113 7.47 -33.64 50.81
CA VAL A 113 8.93 -33.56 51.07
C VAL A 113 9.72 -33.81 49.83
N GLU A 114 9.38 -34.82 49.01
CA GLU A 114 10.02 -35.07 47.73
C GLU A 114 9.97 -33.84 46.80
N ALA A 115 8.79 -33.20 46.68
CA ALA A 115 8.60 -31.99 45.88
C ALA A 115 9.43 -30.80 46.41
N ALA A 116 9.48 -30.63 47.74
CA ALA A 116 10.25 -29.57 48.38
C ALA A 116 11.75 -29.75 48.15
N VAL A 117 12.26 -30.98 48.33
CA VAL A 117 13.66 -31.31 48.06
C VAL A 117 13.99 -31.11 46.55
N ALA A 118 13.09 -31.47 45.66
CA ALA A 118 13.27 -31.24 44.25
C ALA A 118 13.32 -29.72 43.93
N ALA A 119 12.47 -28.90 44.54
CA ALA A 119 12.50 -27.45 44.40
C ALA A 119 13.85 -26.84 44.86
N VAL A 120 14.33 -27.24 46.02
CA VAL A 120 15.63 -26.77 46.51
C VAL A 120 16.82 -27.18 45.61
N LYS A 121 16.76 -28.38 45.00
CA LYS A 121 17.79 -28.86 44.08
C LYS A 121 17.86 -28.05 42.78
N THR A 122 16.82 -27.29 42.38
CA THR A 122 16.92 -26.41 41.21
C THR A 122 17.90 -25.25 41.44
N GLY A 123 18.15 -24.87 42.69
CA GLY A 123 18.97 -23.71 43.04
C GLY A 123 18.25 -22.35 42.83
N GLU A 124 17.01 -22.37 42.40
CA GLU A 124 16.21 -21.17 42.21
C GLU A 124 15.32 -20.90 43.43
N SER A 125 15.16 -19.62 43.80
CA SER A 125 14.30 -19.22 44.91
C SER A 125 12.80 -19.38 44.57
N GLU A 126 12.47 -19.38 43.31
CA GLU A 126 11.10 -19.49 42.83
C GLU A 126 11.04 -20.26 41.52
N GLY A 127 9.92 -20.93 41.27
CA GLY A 127 9.72 -21.63 40.00
C GLY A 127 8.37 -22.29 39.92
N TYR A 128 8.17 -23.00 38.82
CA TYR A 128 6.94 -23.75 38.56
C TYR A 128 7.26 -25.19 38.19
N PHE A 129 6.44 -26.11 38.65
CA PHE A 129 6.52 -27.49 38.21
C PHE A 129 5.14 -28.09 37.97
N GLN A 130 5.09 -29.17 37.22
CA GLN A 130 3.84 -29.89 36.94
C GLN A 130 3.90 -31.27 37.63
N LYS A 131 2.81 -31.63 38.30
CA LYS A 131 2.62 -32.98 38.84
C LYS A 131 1.20 -33.44 38.46
N GLN A 132 1.12 -34.61 37.82
CA GLN A 132 -0.14 -35.13 37.26
C GLN A 132 -0.79 -34.11 36.28
N LYS A 133 -1.92 -33.52 36.63
CA LYS A 133 -2.62 -32.48 35.82
C LYS A 133 -2.56 -31.10 36.52
N GLY A 134 -1.88 -30.98 37.65
CA GLY A 134 -1.71 -29.75 38.39
C GLY A 134 -0.45 -28.97 38.00
N THR A 135 -0.52 -27.67 38.06
CA THR A 135 0.62 -26.75 37.97
C THR A 135 0.81 -26.08 39.32
N TYR A 136 2.04 -26.19 39.85
CA TYR A 136 2.39 -25.71 41.16
C TYR A 136 3.52 -24.69 41.05
N ALA A 137 3.43 -23.61 41.83
CA ALA A 137 4.50 -22.65 42.02
C ALA A 137 5.17 -22.91 43.37
N TYR A 138 6.47 -22.69 43.44
CA TYR A 138 7.19 -22.82 44.70
C TYR A 138 8.00 -21.57 44.99
N HIS A 139 8.21 -21.34 46.33
CA HIS A 139 9.08 -20.32 46.84
C HIS A 139 9.99 -20.96 47.93
N VAL A 140 11.30 -20.73 47.85
CA VAL A 140 12.29 -21.23 48.80
C VAL A 140 12.89 -20.04 49.56
N SER A 141 12.68 -19.97 50.85
CA SER A 141 13.23 -18.95 51.73
C SER A 141 14.05 -19.56 52.84
N ARG A 142 15.01 -18.80 53.38
CA ARG A 142 15.79 -19.20 54.56
C ARG A 142 15.21 -18.60 55.80
N THR A 143 15.04 -19.44 56.82
CA THR A 143 14.61 -18.99 58.17
C THR A 143 15.80 -18.36 58.90
N THR A 144 15.51 -17.65 59.99
CA THR A 144 16.54 -17.04 60.89
C THR A 144 17.43 -18.09 61.55
N GLU A 145 16.99 -19.34 61.63
CA GLU A 145 17.73 -20.48 62.20
C GLU A 145 18.64 -21.19 61.16
N GLY A 146 18.58 -20.75 59.87
CA GLY A 146 19.38 -21.31 58.79
C GLY A 146 18.70 -22.45 58.03
N ASP A 147 17.54 -22.89 58.45
CA ASP A 147 16.70 -23.89 57.77
C ASP A 147 16.09 -23.35 56.47
N LEU A 148 15.72 -24.24 55.54
CA LEU A 148 15.05 -23.89 54.30
C LEU A 148 13.57 -24.11 54.39
N LEU A 149 12.79 -23.04 54.31
CA LEU A 149 11.33 -23.10 54.17
C LEU A 149 10.95 -23.13 52.71
N VAL A 150 10.27 -24.21 52.29
CA VAL A 150 9.74 -24.36 50.95
C VAL A 150 8.23 -24.27 51.01
N VAL A 151 7.67 -23.27 50.35
CA VAL A 151 6.19 -23.09 50.19
C VAL A 151 5.82 -23.50 48.78
N ILE A 152 4.79 -24.30 48.62
CA ILE A 152 4.32 -24.75 47.31
C ILE A 152 2.80 -24.48 47.23
N LEU A 153 2.42 -23.74 46.18
CA LEU A 153 1.05 -23.25 45.90
C LEU A 153 0.49 -23.96 44.67
N ASP A 154 -0.76 -24.43 44.75
CA ASP A 154 -1.49 -24.96 43.59
C ASP A 154 -2.06 -23.81 42.74
N CYS A 155 -1.40 -23.52 41.63
CA CYS A 155 -1.79 -22.46 40.66
C CYS A 155 -2.60 -23.00 39.48
N THR A 156 -3.07 -24.25 39.56
CA THR A 156 -3.77 -24.92 38.47
C THR A 156 -4.97 -24.13 37.97
N ARG A 157 -5.78 -23.62 38.90
CA ARG A 157 -6.98 -22.87 38.58
C ARG A 157 -6.63 -21.53 37.89
N ASP A 158 -5.69 -20.80 38.46
CA ASP A 158 -5.31 -19.45 37.99
C ASP A 158 -4.68 -19.49 36.61
N LEU A 159 -3.72 -20.39 36.41
CA LEU A 159 -3.10 -20.58 35.09
C LEU A 159 -4.06 -21.18 34.05
N SER A 160 -5.02 -21.99 34.48
CA SER A 160 -6.10 -22.48 33.59
C SER A 160 -7.04 -21.36 33.16
N ALA A 161 -7.35 -20.41 34.06
CA ALA A 161 -8.13 -19.21 33.73
C ALA A 161 -7.40 -18.33 32.70
N VAL A 162 -6.09 -18.11 32.87
CA VAL A 162 -5.27 -17.39 31.89
C VAL A 162 -5.30 -18.08 30.52
N LYS A 163 -5.11 -19.40 30.48
CA LYS A 163 -5.19 -20.18 29.23
C LYS A 163 -6.57 -20.11 28.57
N ALA A 164 -7.64 -20.18 29.37
CA ALA A 164 -9.01 -20.03 28.88
C ALA A 164 -9.24 -18.61 28.32
N PHE A 165 -8.80 -17.59 29.05
CA PHE A 165 -8.88 -16.20 28.61
C PHE A 165 -8.14 -15.97 27.30
N LEU A 166 -6.91 -16.46 27.17
CA LEU A 166 -6.13 -16.41 25.91
C LEU A 166 -6.89 -17.06 24.74
N LYS A 167 -7.46 -18.23 24.97
CA LYS A 167 -8.24 -18.96 23.96
C LYS A 167 -9.46 -18.17 23.50
N TYR A 168 -10.27 -17.69 24.44
CA TYR A 168 -11.52 -17.00 24.12
C TYR A 168 -11.27 -15.59 23.55
N SER A 169 -10.28 -14.85 24.04
CA SER A 169 -9.91 -13.54 23.51
C SER A 169 -9.40 -13.67 22.07
N SER A 170 -8.58 -14.69 21.79
CA SER A 170 -8.09 -14.95 20.42
C SER A 170 -9.22 -15.35 19.46
N LEU A 171 -10.17 -16.19 19.92
CA LEU A 171 -11.34 -16.55 19.12
C LEU A 171 -12.22 -15.32 18.83
N PHE A 172 -12.44 -14.47 19.84
CA PHE A 172 -13.20 -13.23 19.69
C PHE A 172 -12.51 -12.27 18.72
N GLY A 173 -11.18 -12.10 18.81
CA GLY A 173 -10.40 -11.28 17.87
C GLY A 173 -10.52 -11.79 16.43
N LEU A 174 -10.47 -13.11 16.22
CA LEU A 174 -10.68 -13.71 14.90
C LEU A 174 -12.10 -13.42 14.36
N LEU A 175 -13.12 -13.54 15.21
CA LEU A 175 -14.50 -13.25 14.83
C LEU A 175 -14.67 -11.78 14.43
N CYS A 176 -14.11 -10.85 15.21
CA CYS A 176 -14.10 -9.42 14.90
C CYS A 176 -13.41 -9.13 13.57
N LEU A 177 -12.28 -9.78 13.27
CA LEU A 177 -11.57 -9.61 12.01
C LEU A 177 -12.42 -10.09 10.82
N LEU A 178 -13.04 -11.26 10.91
CA LEU A 178 -13.91 -11.79 9.86
C LEU A 178 -15.13 -10.88 9.60
N LEU A 179 -15.76 -10.39 10.67
CA LEU A 179 -16.88 -9.46 10.57
C LEU A 179 -16.45 -8.13 9.93
N PHE A 180 -15.29 -7.60 10.30
CA PHE A 180 -14.72 -6.40 9.71
C PHE A 180 -14.48 -6.58 8.20
N VAL A 181 -13.85 -7.69 7.78
CA VAL A 181 -13.62 -7.99 6.36
C VAL A 181 -14.95 -8.05 5.58
N GLY A 182 -15.97 -8.69 6.15
CA GLY A 182 -17.31 -8.73 5.56
C GLY A 182 -17.91 -7.33 5.36
N ILE A 183 -17.90 -6.50 6.41
CA ILE A 183 -18.41 -5.12 6.36
C ILE A 183 -17.64 -4.28 5.34
N VAL A 184 -16.31 -4.30 5.38
CA VAL A 184 -15.47 -3.51 4.45
C VAL A 184 -15.71 -3.94 3.01
N THR A 185 -15.86 -5.23 2.74
CA THR A 185 -16.12 -5.75 1.38
C THR A 185 -17.45 -5.21 0.84
N VAL A 186 -18.50 -5.21 1.65
CA VAL A 186 -19.83 -4.70 1.26
C VAL A 186 -19.79 -3.19 1.08
N LEU A 187 -19.29 -2.45 2.08
CA LEU A 187 -19.25 -0.98 2.05
C LEU A 187 -18.36 -0.44 0.93
N SER A 188 -17.20 -1.05 0.71
CA SER A 188 -16.30 -0.67 -0.37
C SER A 188 -16.96 -0.85 -1.74
N GLY A 189 -17.73 -1.92 -1.93
CA GLY A 189 -18.52 -2.12 -3.15
C GLY A 189 -19.56 -1.03 -3.38
N ILE A 190 -20.23 -0.58 -2.33
CA ILE A 190 -21.25 0.50 -2.40
C ILE A 190 -20.58 1.85 -2.67
N ALA A 191 -19.48 2.15 -1.98
CA ALA A 191 -18.78 3.43 -2.10
C ALA A 191 -18.12 3.63 -3.48
N ILE A 192 -17.60 2.57 -4.09
CA ILE A 192 -16.88 2.66 -5.38
C ILE A 192 -17.83 2.73 -6.58
N ARG A 193 -19.02 2.12 -6.51
CA ARG A 193 -19.99 2.12 -7.62
C ARG A 193 -20.32 3.51 -8.18
N PRO A 194 -20.63 4.55 -7.39
CA PRO A 194 -20.91 5.88 -7.91
C PRO A 194 -19.73 6.51 -8.64
N PHE A 195 -18.49 6.28 -8.18
CA PHE A 195 -17.29 6.78 -8.87
C PHE A 195 -17.13 6.13 -10.26
N VAL A 196 -17.35 4.82 -10.35
CA VAL A 196 -17.30 4.10 -11.64
C VAL A 196 -18.35 4.63 -12.59
N ARG A 197 -19.60 4.76 -12.13
CA ARG A 197 -20.71 5.30 -12.93
C ARG A 197 -20.44 6.73 -13.40
N ASN A 198 -19.91 7.57 -12.53
CA ASN A 198 -19.60 8.96 -12.88
C ASN A 198 -18.51 9.03 -13.96
N MET A 199 -17.46 8.21 -13.82
CA MET A 199 -16.41 8.09 -14.85
C MET A 199 -16.95 7.60 -16.19
N GLU A 200 -17.84 6.60 -16.19
CA GLU A 200 -18.48 6.09 -17.41
C GLU A 200 -19.41 7.13 -18.04
N ASN A 201 -20.20 7.84 -17.24
CA ASN A 201 -21.07 8.91 -17.71
C ASN A 201 -20.27 10.07 -18.31
N GLN A 202 -19.17 10.47 -17.67
CA GLN A 202 -18.29 11.53 -18.18
C GLN A 202 -17.69 11.14 -19.55
N LYS A 203 -17.26 9.89 -19.69
CA LYS A 203 -16.74 9.37 -20.96
C LYS A 203 -17.80 9.36 -22.05
N ARG A 204 -18.98 8.80 -21.76
CA ARG A 204 -20.12 8.80 -22.70
C ARG A 204 -20.50 10.21 -23.12
N PHE A 205 -20.52 11.16 -22.19
CA PHE A 205 -20.77 12.57 -22.47
C PHE A 205 -19.77 13.15 -23.47
N ILE A 206 -18.47 12.93 -23.25
CA ILE A 206 -17.40 13.39 -24.16
C ILE A 206 -17.58 12.78 -25.55
N THR A 207 -17.83 11.48 -25.65
CA THR A 207 -18.02 10.79 -26.93
C THR A 207 -19.24 11.32 -27.68
N ASN A 208 -20.36 11.43 -27.00
CA ASN A 208 -21.62 11.91 -27.63
C ASN A 208 -21.53 13.39 -28.04
N ALA A 209 -21.01 14.25 -27.12
CA ALA A 209 -20.80 15.67 -27.43
C ALA A 209 -19.86 15.85 -28.63
N SER A 210 -18.83 15.00 -28.73
CA SER A 210 -17.91 15.06 -29.89
C SER A 210 -18.59 14.71 -31.21
N HIS A 211 -19.49 13.74 -31.24
CA HIS A 211 -20.25 13.41 -32.43
C HIS A 211 -21.22 14.53 -32.81
N GLU A 212 -21.92 15.10 -31.81
CA GLU A 212 -22.84 16.21 -32.02
C GLU A 212 -22.17 17.53 -32.45
N LEU A 213 -20.89 17.72 -32.08
CA LEU A 213 -20.09 18.89 -32.50
C LEU A 213 -19.47 18.72 -33.87
N LYS A 214 -19.14 17.49 -34.32
CA LYS A 214 -18.55 17.27 -35.66
C LYS A 214 -19.45 17.73 -36.79
N THR A 215 -20.76 17.51 -36.71
CA THR A 215 -21.73 17.86 -37.73
C THR A 215 -21.81 19.37 -37.98
N PRO A 216 -22.08 20.25 -36.97
CA PRO A 216 -22.11 21.69 -37.16
C PRO A 216 -20.76 22.26 -37.65
N ILE A 217 -19.65 21.71 -37.17
CA ILE A 217 -18.32 22.12 -37.61
C ILE A 217 -18.08 21.79 -39.07
N ALA A 218 -18.49 20.62 -39.54
CA ALA A 218 -18.42 20.26 -40.96
C ALA A 218 -19.28 21.18 -41.84
N ILE A 219 -20.47 21.56 -41.37
CA ILE A 219 -21.37 22.51 -42.09
C ILE A 219 -20.72 23.92 -42.18
N ILE A 220 -20.11 24.40 -41.06
CA ILE A 220 -19.41 25.69 -41.05
C ILE A 220 -18.21 25.66 -42.01
N SER A 221 -17.42 24.55 -42.03
CA SER A 221 -16.33 24.40 -42.99
C SER A 221 -16.80 24.46 -44.44
N ALA A 222 -17.82 23.65 -44.75
CA ALA A 222 -18.37 23.59 -46.11
C ALA A 222 -18.92 24.95 -46.58
N ASN A 223 -19.61 25.69 -45.70
CA ASN A 223 -20.12 27.01 -46.02
C ASN A 223 -18.99 28.03 -46.23
N ALA A 224 -17.93 28.01 -45.39
CA ALA A 224 -16.79 28.90 -45.55
C ALA A 224 -16.00 28.59 -46.86
N GLU A 225 -15.81 27.30 -47.15
CA GLU A 225 -15.19 26.85 -48.42
C GLU A 225 -16.02 27.22 -49.66
N ALA A 226 -17.36 27.08 -49.59
CA ALA A 226 -18.24 27.51 -50.64
C ALA A 226 -18.22 29.04 -50.84
N MET A 227 -18.13 29.82 -49.76
CA MET A 227 -17.96 31.28 -49.87
C MET A 227 -16.60 31.65 -50.56
N GLU A 228 -15.51 30.92 -50.25
CA GLU A 228 -14.24 31.14 -50.95
C GLU A 228 -14.32 30.80 -52.44
N LEU A 229 -15.03 29.73 -52.80
CA LEU A 229 -15.24 29.34 -54.20
C LEU A 229 -16.06 30.39 -54.98
N ILE A 230 -17.08 31.01 -54.40
CA ILE A 230 -17.97 31.98 -55.05
C ILE A 230 -17.35 33.38 -55.09
N ASN A 231 -16.75 33.84 -53.98
CA ASN A 231 -16.34 35.23 -53.78
C ASN A 231 -14.79 35.41 -53.83
N GLY A 232 -14.06 34.33 -54.03
CA GLY A 232 -12.59 34.31 -53.91
C GLY A 232 -12.14 34.23 -52.45
N LYS A 233 -10.86 33.89 -52.24
CA LYS A 233 -10.22 33.83 -50.92
C LYS A 233 -10.19 35.21 -50.29
N ASN A 234 -10.65 35.30 -49.03
CA ASN A 234 -10.50 36.49 -48.23
C ASN A 234 -10.04 36.14 -46.80
N GLU A 235 -9.56 37.12 -46.07
CA GLU A 235 -9.00 36.94 -44.73
C GLU A 235 -10.01 36.35 -43.74
N TRP A 236 -11.27 36.75 -43.86
CA TRP A 236 -12.32 36.29 -42.96
C TRP A 236 -12.68 34.81 -43.13
N THR A 237 -12.87 34.36 -44.37
CA THR A 237 -13.12 32.93 -44.66
C THR A 237 -11.93 32.07 -44.34
N GLY A 238 -10.71 32.54 -44.65
CA GLY A 238 -9.47 31.86 -44.26
C GLY A 238 -9.32 31.66 -42.74
N ASN A 239 -9.68 32.70 -41.96
CA ASN A 239 -9.69 32.62 -40.49
C ASN A 239 -10.76 31.67 -39.99
N ILE A 240 -11.97 31.66 -40.57
CA ILE A 240 -13.03 30.71 -40.20
C ILE A 240 -12.58 29.28 -40.45
N ILE A 241 -12.07 28.97 -41.63
CA ILE A 241 -11.58 27.62 -41.99
C ILE A 241 -10.45 27.17 -41.03
N ALA A 242 -9.51 28.07 -40.70
CA ALA A 242 -8.43 27.79 -39.78
C ALA A 242 -8.98 27.45 -38.38
N GLN A 243 -9.93 28.20 -37.84
CA GLN A 243 -10.56 27.94 -36.55
C GLN A 243 -11.38 26.65 -36.56
N VAL A 244 -12.08 26.35 -37.64
CA VAL A 244 -12.85 25.11 -37.81
C VAL A 244 -11.91 23.90 -37.82
N LYS A 245 -10.79 23.93 -38.54
CA LYS A 245 -9.78 22.90 -38.53
C LYS A 245 -9.19 22.69 -37.12
N ARG A 246 -8.92 23.80 -36.44
CA ARG A 246 -8.40 23.78 -35.07
C ARG A 246 -9.39 23.12 -34.11
N LEU A 247 -10.69 23.43 -34.20
CA LEU A 247 -11.75 22.87 -33.36
C LEU A 247 -11.95 21.38 -33.66
N SER A 248 -11.88 20.97 -34.92
CA SER A 248 -11.98 19.57 -35.35
C SER A 248 -10.83 18.70 -34.75
N LEU A 249 -9.60 19.20 -34.72
CA LEU A 249 -8.46 18.53 -34.11
C LEU A 249 -8.69 18.35 -32.62
N LEU A 250 -9.12 19.42 -31.91
CA LEU A 250 -9.40 19.35 -30.46
C LEU A 250 -10.45 18.30 -30.12
N ILE A 251 -11.53 18.23 -30.91
CA ILE A 251 -12.58 17.23 -30.70
C ILE A 251 -12.04 15.82 -30.94
N ASN A 252 -11.26 15.61 -31.96
CA ASN A 252 -10.65 14.31 -32.23
C ASN A 252 -9.70 13.89 -31.10
N ASP A 253 -8.88 14.80 -30.58
CA ASP A 253 -7.99 14.55 -29.44
C ASP A 253 -8.78 14.18 -28.18
N LEU A 254 -9.90 14.87 -27.89
CA LEU A 254 -10.77 14.54 -26.78
C LEU A 254 -11.42 13.15 -26.92
N VAL A 255 -11.87 12.78 -28.13
CA VAL A 255 -12.41 11.44 -28.40
C VAL A 255 -11.35 10.36 -28.20
N LEU A 256 -10.15 10.59 -28.73
CA LEU A 256 -9.04 9.64 -28.62
C LEU A 256 -8.63 9.46 -27.15
N LEU A 257 -8.57 10.55 -26.39
CA LEU A 257 -8.30 10.54 -24.96
C LEU A 257 -9.35 9.75 -24.15
N SER A 258 -10.64 9.88 -24.53
CA SER A 258 -11.72 9.09 -23.94
C SER A 258 -11.56 7.59 -24.22
N LYS A 259 -11.25 7.23 -25.49
CA LYS A 259 -11.05 5.85 -25.92
C LYS A 259 -9.83 5.18 -25.29
N ILE A 260 -8.70 5.87 -25.20
CA ILE A 260 -7.49 5.36 -24.55
C ILE A 260 -7.75 4.99 -23.10
N GLY A 261 -8.57 5.79 -22.39
CA GLY A 261 -8.99 5.49 -21.02
C GLY A 261 -9.88 4.25 -20.86
N GLU A 262 -10.47 3.74 -21.95
CA GLU A 262 -11.32 2.52 -21.99
C GLU A 262 -10.50 1.26 -22.30
N THR A 263 -9.43 1.41 -23.07
CA THR A 263 -8.62 0.29 -23.54
C THR A 263 -7.84 -0.30 -22.35
N SER A 264 -8.09 -1.56 -22.04
CA SER A 264 -7.26 -2.29 -21.07
C SER A 264 -6.01 -2.79 -21.78
N ALA A 265 -4.88 -2.79 -21.08
CA ALA A 265 -3.63 -3.39 -21.60
C ALA A 265 -3.79 -4.89 -21.97
N LYS A 266 -4.88 -5.55 -21.51
CA LYS A 266 -5.22 -6.92 -21.87
C LYS A 266 -5.98 -7.04 -23.19
N ASP A 267 -6.63 -5.97 -23.62
CA ASP A 267 -7.43 -5.95 -24.85
C ASP A 267 -6.59 -5.54 -26.06
N LEU A 268 -5.32 -5.12 -25.84
CA LEU A 268 -4.39 -4.76 -26.90
C LEU A 268 -3.75 -6.00 -27.52
N MET A 269 -3.83 -6.10 -28.83
CA MET A 269 -3.03 -7.06 -29.61
C MET A 269 -1.62 -6.49 -29.81
N LEU A 270 -0.71 -6.82 -28.89
CA LEU A 270 0.70 -6.51 -29.06
C LEU A 270 1.29 -7.50 -30.08
N VAL A 271 1.73 -7.00 -31.23
CA VAL A 271 2.36 -7.76 -32.29
C VAL A 271 3.85 -7.42 -32.39
N ASP A 272 4.65 -8.37 -32.83
CA ASP A 272 6.06 -8.14 -33.10
C ASP A 272 6.17 -7.20 -34.31
N THR A 273 6.70 -6.00 -34.07
CA THR A 273 6.70 -4.92 -35.05
C THR A 273 8.13 -4.44 -35.26
N ASP A 274 8.54 -4.22 -36.52
CA ASP A 274 9.79 -3.53 -36.87
C ASP A 274 9.62 -2.04 -36.54
N LEU A 275 10.18 -1.63 -35.39
CA LEU A 275 10.14 -0.24 -34.94
C LEU A 275 11.02 0.67 -35.77
N SER A 276 12.07 0.13 -36.39
CA SER A 276 12.97 0.89 -37.26
C SER A 276 12.24 1.40 -38.49
N GLU A 277 11.44 0.55 -39.12
CA GLU A 277 10.60 0.89 -40.27
C GLU A 277 9.49 1.88 -39.86
N ALA A 278 8.82 1.60 -38.72
CA ALA A 278 7.75 2.47 -38.22
C ALA A 278 8.25 3.89 -37.90
N VAL A 279 9.42 4.03 -37.28
CA VAL A 279 10.03 5.34 -36.99
C VAL A 279 10.41 6.07 -38.27
N LYS A 280 11.06 5.39 -39.22
CA LYS A 280 11.45 5.98 -40.50
C LYS A 280 10.22 6.46 -41.29
N SER A 281 9.17 5.65 -41.35
CA SER A 281 7.92 6.00 -42.03
C SER A 281 7.24 7.20 -41.37
N SER A 282 7.09 7.20 -40.04
CA SER A 282 6.48 8.32 -39.31
C SER A 282 7.31 9.60 -39.46
N ALA A 283 8.63 9.53 -39.28
CA ALA A 283 9.53 10.66 -39.45
C ALA A 283 9.55 11.20 -40.90
N GLY A 284 9.46 10.31 -41.90
CA GLY A 284 9.33 10.66 -43.30
C GLY A 284 8.13 11.56 -43.60
N SER A 285 7.00 11.29 -42.96
CA SER A 285 5.77 12.08 -43.12
C SER A 285 5.89 13.51 -42.57
N PHE A 286 6.79 13.75 -41.63
CA PHE A 286 7.06 15.08 -41.07
C PHE A 286 8.17 15.84 -41.77
N ARG A 287 8.96 15.20 -42.67
CA ARG A 287 10.12 15.80 -43.32
C ARG A 287 9.79 17.14 -44.00
N GLN A 288 8.81 17.15 -44.87
CA GLN A 288 8.44 18.36 -45.61
C GLN A 288 8.00 19.49 -44.65
N MET A 289 7.22 19.17 -43.65
CA MET A 289 6.75 20.14 -42.64
C MET A 289 7.92 20.75 -41.85
N ILE A 290 8.89 19.94 -41.48
CA ILE A 290 10.11 20.37 -40.77
C ILE A 290 10.97 21.27 -41.64
N GLU A 291 11.16 20.91 -42.91
CA GLU A 291 11.92 21.69 -43.89
C GLU A 291 11.23 23.03 -44.22
N ASP A 292 9.90 23.03 -44.40
CA ASP A 292 9.09 24.24 -44.59
C ASP A 292 9.15 25.19 -43.36
N ALA A 293 9.33 24.63 -42.17
CA ALA A 293 9.56 25.41 -40.94
C ALA A 293 11.04 25.89 -40.79
N GLY A 294 11.88 25.66 -41.77
CA GLY A 294 13.32 26.06 -41.77
C GLY A 294 14.17 25.27 -40.77
N LYS A 295 13.75 24.05 -40.43
CA LYS A 295 14.40 23.15 -39.46
C LYS A 295 14.97 21.94 -40.16
N THR A 296 15.85 21.18 -39.50
CA THR A 296 16.47 19.97 -40.05
C THR A 296 15.95 18.73 -39.29
N LEU A 297 15.69 17.62 -39.99
CA LEU A 297 15.34 16.34 -39.40
C LEU A 297 16.52 15.35 -39.54
N SER A 298 16.98 14.83 -38.41
CA SER A 298 17.93 13.71 -38.34
C SER A 298 17.22 12.46 -37.82
N VAL A 299 17.34 11.34 -38.54
CA VAL A 299 16.77 10.06 -38.14
C VAL A 299 17.88 9.04 -37.97
N GLU A 300 18.14 8.67 -36.71
CA GLU A 300 19.17 7.72 -36.31
C GLU A 300 18.45 6.44 -35.78
N ALA A 301 18.09 5.56 -36.70
CA ALA A 301 17.43 4.30 -36.35
C ALA A 301 18.25 3.13 -36.89
N GLU A 302 18.78 2.32 -36.00
CA GLU A 302 19.39 1.03 -36.35
C GLU A 302 18.34 0.17 -37.05
N SER A 303 18.74 -0.59 -38.06
CA SER A 303 17.82 -1.45 -38.81
C SER A 303 17.50 -2.72 -38.02
N GLY A 304 16.24 -3.20 -38.12
CA GLY A 304 15.83 -4.48 -37.54
C GLY A 304 15.61 -4.48 -36.02
N ILE A 305 15.28 -3.34 -35.43
CA ILE A 305 14.85 -3.27 -34.03
C ILE A 305 13.36 -3.62 -33.94
N HIS A 306 13.09 -4.76 -33.33
CA HIS A 306 11.72 -5.29 -33.11
C HIS A 306 11.31 -5.21 -31.66
N ALA A 307 10.01 -4.93 -31.40
CA ALA A 307 9.38 -5.07 -30.11
C ALA A 307 7.90 -5.43 -30.24
N LYS A 308 7.32 -5.98 -29.16
CA LYS A 308 5.89 -6.28 -29.09
C LYS A 308 5.11 -5.03 -28.70
N VAL A 309 4.51 -4.38 -29.70
CA VAL A 309 3.73 -3.15 -29.56
C VAL A 309 2.41 -3.24 -30.32
N GLU A 310 1.50 -2.31 -30.09
CA GLU A 310 0.38 -2.03 -30.98
C GLU A 310 0.86 -0.99 -32.00
N PRO A 311 0.92 -1.32 -33.31
CA PRO A 311 1.60 -0.49 -34.31
C PRO A 311 1.03 0.91 -34.47
N ARG A 312 -0.31 1.03 -34.37
CA ARG A 312 -0.98 2.34 -34.50
C ARG A 312 -0.68 3.25 -33.33
N LEU A 313 -0.73 2.71 -32.08
CA LEU A 313 -0.40 3.50 -30.90
C LEU A 313 1.07 3.93 -30.90
N PHE A 314 1.96 3.05 -31.35
CA PHE A 314 3.38 3.40 -31.46
C PHE A 314 3.60 4.54 -32.46
N SER A 315 3.03 4.43 -33.67
CA SER A 315 3.16 5.46 -34.70
C SER A 315 2.51 6.79 -34.26
N GLU A 316 1.41 6.75 -33.53
CA GLU A 316 0.75 7.93 -32.96
C GLU A 316 1.64 8.62 -31.91
N ILE A 317 2.31 7.86 -31.03
CA ILE A 317 3.28 8.43 -30.09
C ILE A 317 4.42 9.12 -30.85
N VAL A 318 4.99 8.47 -31.86
CA VAL A 318 6.06 9.08 -32.70
C VAL A 318 5.58 10.40 -33.33
N SER A 319 4.37 10.40 -33.86
CA SER A 319 3.78 11.59 -34.50
C SER A 319 3.56 12.73 -33.49
N ILE A 320 3.06 12.42 -32.28
CA ILE A 320 2.88 13.42 -31.21
C ILE A 320 4.22 14.02 -30.78
N LEU A 321 5.26 13.20 -30.64
CA LEU A 321 6.59 13.68 -30.24
C LEU A 321 7.24 14.53 -31.33
N LEU A 322 7.07 14.16 -32.60
CA LEU A 322 7.59 14.93 -33.73
C LEU A 322 6.83 16.27 -33.93
N ASP A 323 5.50 16.24 -33.82
CA ASP A 323 4.69 17.46 -33.86
C ASP A 323 5.08 18.44 -32.75
N ASN A 324 5.32 17.91 -31.56
CA ASN A 324 5.80 18.70 -30.43
C ASN A 324 7.21 19.29 -30.73
N ALA A 325 8.10 18.48 -31.26
CA ALA A 325 9.42 18.95 -31.62
C ALA A 325 9.40 20.04 -32.73
N VAL A 326 8.52 19.92 -33.73
CA VAL A 326 8.33 20.95 -34.74
C VAL A 326 7.88 22.28 -34.16
N LYS A 327 6.93 22.22 -33.20
CA LYS A 327 6.32 23.40 -32.54
C LYS A 327 7.29 24.14 -31.62
N TYR A 328 8.15 23.42 -30.91
CA TYR A 328 8.98 23.96 -29.84
C TYR A 328 10.45 24.03 -30.14
N CYS A 329 10.93 23.42 -31.25
CA CYS A 329 12.33 23.54 -31.69
C CYS A 329 12.66 24.98 -31.99
N ASP A 330 13.80 25.44 -31.55
CA ASP A 330 14.37 26.76 -31.91
C ASP A 330 14.54 26.94 -33.41
N GLU A 331 14.60 28.20 -33.87
CA GLU A 331 14.82 28.51 -35.29
C GLU A 331 16.10 27.85 -35.81
N LYS A 332 16.02 27.28 -37.03
CA LYS A 332 17.11 26.53 -37.67
C LYS A 332 17.68 25.37 -36.88
N GLY A 333 16.93 24.92 -35.84
CA GLY A 333 17.33 23.80 -35.01
C GLY A 333 17.19 22.45 -35.71
N THR A 334 17.91 21.45 -35.21
CA THR A 334 17.85 20.07 -35.70
C THR A 334 16.98 19.22 -34.75
N ILE A 335 15.93 18.61 -35.29
CA ILE A 335 15.11 17.62 -34.59
C ILE A 335 15.75 16.26 -34.83
N THR A 336 16.17 15.59 -33.77
CA THR A 336 16.81 14.27 -33.83
C THR A 336 15.88 13.21 -33.29
N THR A 337 15.60 12.22 -34.13
CA THR A 337 14.85 11.01 -33.72
C THR A 337 15.81 9.84 -33.69
N ARG A 338 16.01 9.25 -32.49
CA ARG A 338 16.96 8.15 -32.29
C ARG A 338 16.24 6.93 -31.74
N LEU A 339 16.47 5.77 -32.34
CA LEU A 339 15.95 4.46 -31.89
C LEU A 339 17.14 3.54 -31.61
N GLU A 340 17.23 3.08 -30.38
CA GLU A 340 18.33 2.26 -29.88
C GLU A 340 17.85 1.03 -29.15
N LYS A 341 18.59 -0.08 -29.27
CA LYS A 341 18.35 -1.29 -28.49
C LYS A 341 19.12 -1.24 -27.18
N HIS A 342 18.43 -1.40 -26.06
CA HIS A 342 19.01 -1.47 -24.73
C HIS A 342 18.92 -2.88 -24.14
N LYS A 343 19.74 -3.17 -23.08
CA LYS A 343 19.73 -4.47 -22.39
C LYS A 343 18.35 -4.90 -21.86
N LYS A 344 17.45 -3.95 -21.62
CA LYS A 344 16.11 -4.21 -21.03
C LYS A 344 14.95 -3.89 -21.96
N GLY A 345 15.20 -3.58 -23.23
CA GLY A 345 14.15 -3.22 -24.17
C GLY A 345 14.63 -2.27 -25.28
N VAL A 346 13.76 -1.44 -25.78
CA VAL A 346 14.01 -0.47 -26.84
C VAL A 346 13.73 0.95 -26.33
N ILE A 347 14.57 1.91 -26.69
CA ILE A 347 14.36 3.32 -26.38
C ILE A 347 14.26 4.10 -27.68
N LEU A 348 13.14 4.80 -27.85
CA LEU A 348 12.96 5.83 -28.87
C LEU A 348 13.08 7.19 -28.20
N SER A 349 13.97 8.05 -28.69
CA SER A 349 14.09 9.43 -28.23
C SER A 349 13.86 10.42 -29.37
N VAL A 350 13.11 11.49 -29.06
CA VAL A 350 12.95 12.65 -29.93
C VAL A 350 13.48 13.86 -29.19
N SER A 351 14.48 14.52 -29.75
CA SER A 351 15.15 15.66 -29.13
C SER A 351 15.22 16.87 -30.09
N ASN A 352 15.13 18.04 -29.50
CA ASN A 352 15.26 19.30 -30.21
C ASN A 352 15.85 20.41 -29.33
N PRO A 353 16.55 21.38 -29.88
CA PRO A 353 16.93 22.60 -29.18
C PRO A 353 15.68 23.36 -28.70
N TYR A 354 15.72 23.81 -27.43
CA TYR A 354 14.64 24.55 -26.82
C TYR A 354 15.18 25.42 -25.67
N GLN A 355 15.68 26.60 -26.00
CA GLN A 355 16.35 27.47 -25.03
C GLN A 355 15.40 28.05 -23.95
N GLU A 356 14.15 28.31 -24.32
CA GLU A 356 13.13 28.77 -23.37
C GLU A 356 12.80 27.74 -22.29
N GLY A 357 13.19 26.48 -22.45
CA GLY A 357 12.87 25.36 -21.55
C GLY A 357 13.62 25.34 -20.22
N ALA A 358 14.63 26.18 -20.00
CA ALA A 358 15.50 26.05 -18.82
C ALA A 358 14.84 26.22 -17.45
N SER A 359 13.67 26.84 -17.40
CA SER A 359 12.93 27.14 -16.15
C SER A 359 11.60 26.38 -16.00
N GLU A 360 11.33 25.40 -16.88
CA GLU A 360 10.07 24.71 -16.94
C GLU A 360 9.97 23.54 -15.93
N ASP A 361 8.78 23.26 -15.47
CA ASP A 361 8.46 22.05 -14.68
C ASP A 361 8.11 20.89 -15.64
N TYR A 362 9.11 20.10 -15.96
CA TYR A 362 8.99 19.02 -16.96
C TYR A 362 8.03 17.90 -16.54
N GLU A 363 7.79 17.66 -15.25
CA GLU A 363 6.85 16.64 -14.80
C GLU A 363 5.42 17.00 -15.20
N ARG A 364 5.09 18.28 -15.24
CA ARG A 364 3.79 18.80 -15.61
C ARG A 364 3.50 18.74 -17.11
N PHE A 365 4.51 18.54 -17.97
CA PHE A 365 4.31 18.42 -19.41
C PHE A 365 3.39 17.26 -19.80
N PHE A 366 3.25 16.30 -18.92
CA PHE A 366 2.33 15.18 -19.09
C PHE A 366 0.97 15.37 -18.40
N GLU A 367 0.73 16.52 -17.78
CA GLU A 367 -0.61 16.88 -17.26
C GLU A 367 -1.52 17.30 -18.43
N ARG A 368 -2.80 16.93 -18.35
CA ARG A 368 -3.78 17.28 -19.37
C ARG A 368 -4.03 18.78 -19.33
N PHE A 369 -4.07 19.42 -20.50
CA PHE A 369 -4.28 20.87 -20.69
C PHE A 369 -3.16 21.75 -20.13
N TYR A 370 -2.07 21.18 -19.65
CA TYR A 370 -0.92 21.96 -19.24
C TYR A 370 -0.15 22.52 -20.45
N ARG A 371 0.27 23.78 -20.34
CA ARG A 371 1.14 24.47 -21.30
C ARG A 371 2.15 25.27 -20.47
N GLY A 372 3.45 25.11 -20.76
CA GLY A 372 4.53 25.85 -20.07
C GLY A 372 4.43 27.37 -20.30
N ASP A 373 3.90 27.78 -21.42
CA ASP A 373 3.72 29.19 -21.76
C ASP A 373 2.43 29.75 -21.16
N THR A 374 2.54 30.55 -20.10
CA THR A 374 1.42 31.32 -19.51
C THR A 374 0.98 32.52 -20.37
N SER A 375 1.82 32.93 -21.33
CA SER A 375 1.42 33.91 -22.35
C SER A 375 0.58 33.20 -23.39
N HIS A 376 -0.70 33.58 -23.52
CA HIS A 376 -1.61 33.16 -24.61
C HIS A 376 -1.09 33.54 -26.01
N ASN A 377 0.21 33.30 -26.28
CA ASN A 377 0.82 33.60 -27.56
C ASN A 377 0.24 32.63 -28.58
N SER A 378 -0.72 33.11 -29.34
CA SER A 378 -1.50 32.38 -30.36
C SER A 378 -0.65 31.78 -31.50
N LYS A 379 0.65 32.04 -31.51
CA LYS A 379 1.57 31.56 -32.55
C LYS A 379 1.94 30.08 -32.43
N ARG A 380 1.88 29.46 -31.20
CA ARG A 380 2.18 28.03 -31.00
C ARG A 380 0.85 27.28 -30.77
N SER A 381 0.36 26.62 -31.82
CA SER A 381 -0.89 25.84 -31.80
C SER A 381 -0.75 24.56 -30.98
N GLY A 382 -1.60 24.36 -29.93
CA GLY A 382 -1.67 23.13 -29.15
C GLY A 382 -2.54 23.27 -27.92
N TYR A 383 -3.21 22.17 -27.53
CA TYR A 383 -4.18 22.15 -26.39
C TYR A 383 -3.61 21.54 -25.11
N GLY A 384 -2.33 21.14 -25.09
CA GLY A 384 -1.72 20.47 -23.93
C GLY A 384 -2.25 19.07 -23.66
N ILE A 385 -2.76 18.37 -24.70
CA ILE A 385 -3.33 17.03 -24.59
C ILE A 385 -2.37 15.96 -25.11
N GLY A 386 -1.57 16.28 -26.16
CA GLY A 386 -0.78 15.30 -26.90
C GLY A 386 0.21 14.50 -26.02
N LEU A 387 1.04 15.16 -25.21
CA LEU A 387 2.03 14.46 -24.37
C LEU A 387 1.37 13.60 -23.28
N ALA A 388 0.25 14.06 -22.70
CA ALA A 388 -0.53 13.26 -21.77
C ALA A 388 -1.06 11.97 -22.43
N MET A 389 -1.55 12.12 -23.67
CA MET A 389 -2.05 11.01 -24.49
C MET A 389 -0.93 10.05 -24.88
N ALA A 390 0.23 10.55 -25.30
CA ALA A 390 1.41 9.73 -25.61
C ALA A 390 1.87 8.91 -24.39
N ARG A 391 1.85 9.51 -23.18
CA ARG A 391 2.16 8.81 -21.92
C ARG A 391 1.14 7.72 -21.60
N ASP A 392 -0.14 7.97 -21.79
CA ASP A 392 -1.19 6.98 -21.55
C ASP A 392 -1.08 5.80 -22.55
N MET A 393 -0.81 6.08 -23.84
CA MET A 393 -0.53 5.05 -24.86
C MET A 393 0.71 4.21 -24.54
N ALA A 394 1.81 4.84 -24.10
CA ALA A 394 3.01 4.15 -23.66
C ALA A 394 2.71 3.17 -22.53
N ARG A 395 1.96 3.60 -21.50
CA ARG A 395 1.53 2.76 -20.37
C ARG A 395 0.68 1.57 -20.81
N LEU A 396 -0.20 1.75 -21.79
CA LEU A 396 -1.00 0.66 -22.35
C LEU A 396 -0.13 -0.44 -22.96
N MET A 397 0.99 -0.07 -23.58
CA MET A 397 1.98 -1.00 -24.13
C MET A 397 3.01 -1.48 -23.08
N LYS A 398 2.80 -1.19 -21.78
CA LYS A 398 3.70 -1.48 -20.65
C LYS A 398 5.03 -0.74 -20.71
N GLY A 399 5.13 0.30 -21.54
CA GLY A 399 6.26 1.19 -21.64
C GLY A 399 6.12 2.41 -20.71
N SER A 400 7.08 3.30 -20.80
CA SER A 400 7.10 4.58 -20.10
C SER A 400 7.58 5.70 -20.99
N LEU A 401 7.00 6.89 -20.86
CA LEU A 401 7.42 8.12 -21.52
C LEU A 401 7.98 9.08 -20.49
N SER A 402 9.19 9.56 -20.70
CA SER A 402 9.91 10.50 -19.84
C SER A 402 10.40 11.70 -20.64
N VAL A 403 10.77 12.78 -19.95
CA VAL A 403 11.35 13.98 -20.53
C VAL A 403 12.62 14.34 -19.75
N SER A 404 13.61 14.85 -20.45
CA SER A 404 14.82 15.40 -19.85
C SER A 404 15.25 16.66 -20.61
N TYR A 405 15.90 17.56 -19.90
CA TYR A 405 16.48 18.78 -20.49
C TYR A 405 17.94 18.89 -20.09
N LYS A 406 18.77 19.07 -21.05
CA LYS A 406 20.20 19.23 -20.82
C LYS A 406 20.82 20.12 -21.94
N ASP A 407 21.63 21.08 -21.52
CA ASP A 407 22.43 21.92 -22.41
C ASP A 407 21.62 22.61 -23.54
N GLY A 408 20.40 23.08 -23.20
CA GLY A 408 19.50 23.74 -24.15
C GLY A 408 18.72 22.79 -25.06
N VAL A 409 18.80 21.47 -24.85
CA VAL A 409 18.10 20.45 -25.62
C VAL A 409 17.08 19.74 -24.77
N ILE A 410 15.83 19.70 -25.22
CA ILE A 410 14.77 18.88 -24.63
C ILE A 410 14.72 17.52 -25.34
N THR A 411 14.57 16.47 -24.57
CA THR A 411 14.48 15.08 -25.08
C THR A 411 13.31 14.34 -24.44
N PHE A 412 12.45 13.83 -25.29
CA PHE A 412 11.37 12.92 -24.88
C PHE A 412 11.80 11.49 -25.21
N SER A 413 11.73 10.58 -24.22
CA SER A 413 12.19 9.20 -24.35
C SER A 413 11.06 8.22 -24.03
N LEU A 414 10.71 7.39 -25.02
CA LEU A 414 9.80 6.26 -24.90
C LEU A 414 10.61 4.99 -24.68
N SER A 415 10.41 4.33 -23.52
CA SER A 415 11.00 3.03 -23.20
C SER A 415 9.95 1.93 -23.33
N LEU A 416 10.25 0.88 -24.09
CA LEU A 416 9.38 -0.27 -24.39
C LEU A 416 10.02 -1.57 -23.96
#